data_32e46f6c818e295dbf80786356f36539
#
_entry.id   32e46f6c818e295dbf80786356f36539
#
_cell.length_a   1.000
_cell.length_b   1.000
_cell.length_c   1.000
_cell.angle_alpha   90.00
_cell.angle_beta   90.00
_cell.angle_gamma   90.00
#
_symmetry.space_group_name_H-M   'P 1'
#
loop_
_entity.id
_entity.type
_entity.pdbx_description
1 polymer ?
#
loop_
_entity_poly.entity_id
_entity_poly.type
_entity_poly.pdbx_seq_one_letter_code
_entity_poly.pdbx_strand_id
1 'polypeptide(L)'
;MAKLLMFHGRECPHCHRMMPRVEKLETETAVRFEKHEVWHDEANQELMRSFKDVLKPKCGGQLRVPTFFNTETKDALCGEVEYEKLKDWALKQ
;
A
#
# COMPACT_ATOMS: atom_id res chain seq x y z
N MET A 1 -14.18 -6.30 -1.01
CA MET A 1 -12.92 -5.54 -0.95
C MET A 1 -11.77 -6.46 -1.33
N ALA A 2 -10.82 -5.97 -2.11
CA ALA A 2 -9.65 -6.75 -2.48
C ALA A 2 -8.84 -7.11 -1.24
N LYS A 3 -8.10 -8.23 -1.31
CA LYS A 3 -7.24 -8.68 -0.22
C LYS A 3 -6.10 -7.69 0.04
N LEU A 4 -5.44 -7.21 -1.04
CA LEU A 4 -4.29 -6.32 -0.95
C LEU A 4 -4.64 -4.94 -1.47
N LEU A 5 -4.38 -3.92 -0.66
CA LEU A 5 -4.62 -2.52 -1.01
C LEU A 5 -3.30 -1.77 -1.10
N MET A 6 -3.22 -0.79 -2.00
CA MET A 6 -2.15 0.19 -2.04
C MET A 6 -2.75 1.58 -1.84
N PHE A 7 -2.41 2.24 -0.76
CA PHE A 7 -2.79 3.64 -0.54
C PHE A 7 -1.68 4.53 -1.08
N HIS A 8 -2.04 5.50 -1.91
CA HIS A 8 -1.06 6.37 -2.55
C HIS A 8 -1.57 7.80 -2.68
N GLY A 9 -0.65 8.73 -2.95
CA GLY A 9 -0.98 10.13 -3.22
C GLY A 9 -0.60 10.49 -4.66
N ARG A 10 -1.49 11.23 -5.34
CA ARG A 10 -1.31 11.57 -6.75
C ARG A 10 0.03 12.27 -7.02
N GLU A 11 0.43 13.20 -6.15
CA GLU A 11 1.66 13.98 -6.29
C GLU A 11 2.82 13.45 -5.45
N CYS A 12 2.69 12.28 -4.85
CA CYS A 12 3.70 11.73 -3.96
C CYS A 12 4.88 11.16 -4.76
N PRO A 13 6.10 11.71 -4.62
CA PRO A 13 7.27 11.18 -5.35
C PRO A 13 7.59 9.74 -4.99
N HIS A 14 7.45 9.37 -3.71
CA HIS A 14 7.69 7.99 -3.26
C HIS A 14 6.72 7.02 -3.91
N CYS A 15 5.45 7.42 -4.03
CA CYS A 15 4.43 6.61 -4.69
C CYS A 15 4.73 6.44 -6.17
N HIS A 16 5.16 7.51 -6.84
CA HIS A 16 5.51 7.46 -8.25
C HIS A 16 6.66 6.49 -8.51
N ARG A 17 7.65 6.44 -7.61
CA ARG A 17 8.76 5.50 -7.73
C ARG A 17 8.32 4.05 -7.46
N MET A 18 7.29 3.87 -6.64
CA MET A 18 6.78 2.52 -6.35
C MET A 18 5.89 1.97 -7.46
N MET A 19 5.23 2.83 -8.26
CA MET A 19 4.31 2.36 -9.30
C MET A 19 4.94 1.38 -10.29
N PRO A 20 6.14 1.65 -10.87
CA PRO A 20 6.78 0.66 -11.75
C PRO A 20 7.11 -0.65 -11.03
N ARG A 21 7.46 -0.58 -9.74
CA ARG A 21 7.74 -1.77 -8.94
C ARG A 21 6.49 -2.60 -8.72
N VAL A 22 5.36 -1.93 -8.44
CA VAL A 22 4.06 -2.59 -8.29
C VAL A 22 3.64 -3.25 -9.60
N GLU A 23 3.77 -2.52 -10.72
CA GLU A 23 3.42 -3.05 -12.03
C GLU A 23 4.27 -4.27 -12.40
N LYS A 24 5.57 -4.21 -12.11
CA LYS A 24 6.48 -5.34 -12.34
C LYS A 24 6.03 -6.56 -11.55
N LEU A 25 5.70 -6.37 -10.27
CA LEU A 25 5.24 -7.45 -9.41
C LEU A 25 3.94 -8.06 -9.94
N GLU A 26 3.00 -7.21 -10.34
CA GLU A 26 1.71 -7.68 -10.88
C GLU A 26 1.86 -8.40 -12.21
N THR A 27 2.88 -8.04 -12.99
CA THR A 27 3.17 -8.71 -14.25
C THR A 27 3.85 -10.07 -14.04
N GLU A 28 4.76 -10.14 -13.07
CA GLU A 28 5.59 -11.34 -12.84
C GLU A 28 4.91 -12.38 -11.95
N THR A 29 3.88 -11.98 -11.21
CA THR A 29 3.21 -12.86 -10.24
C THR A 29 1.69 -12.74 -10.37
N ALA A 30 0.96 -13.52 -9.59
CA ALA A 30 -0.50 -13.41 -9.50
C ALA A 30 -0.95 -12.32 -8.53
N VAL A 31 -0.01 -11.63 -7.89
CA VAL A 31 -0.32 -10.55 -6.93
C VAL A 31 -1.01 -9.39 -7.64
N ARG A 32 -2.05 -8.86 -7.01
CA ARG A 32 -2.79 -7.69 -7.49
C ARG A 32 -3.11 -6.77 -6.32
N PHE A 33 -2.86 -5.48 -6.50
CA PHE A 33 -3.21 -4.45 -5.52
C PHE A 33 -4.39 -3.65 -6.03
N GLU A 34 -5.38 -3.42 -5.17
CA GLU A 34 -6.41 -2.42 -5.43
C GLU A 34 -5.84 -1.07 -4.98
N LYS A 35 -5.74 -0.13 -5.91
CA LYS A 35 -5.07 1.16 -5.67
C LYS A 35 -6.08 2.19 -5.21
N HIS A 36 -5.78 2.88 -4.10
CA HIS A 36 -6.63 3.89 -3.49
C HIS A 36 -5.85 5.18 -3.32
N GLU A 37 -6.16 6.17 -4.16
CA GLU A 37 -5.56 7.50 -4.04
C GLU A 37 -6.19 8.24 -2.85
N VAL A 38 -5.37 8.74 -1.92
CA VAL A 38 -5.89 9.29 -0.65
C VAL A 38 -5.65 10.80 -0.48
N TRP A 39 -4.90 11.45 -1.37
CA TRP A 39 -4.66 12.89 -1.23
C TRP A 39 -5.81 13.72 -1.76
N HIS A 40 -6.58 13.20 -2.71
CA HIS A 40 -7.68 13.91 -3.36
C HIS A 40 -9.04 13.21 -3.22
N ASP A 41 -9.07 11.94 -2.90
CA ASP A 41 -10.30 11.15 -2.82
C ASP A 41 -10.71 10.95 -1.35
N GLU A 42 -11.81 11.60 -0.94
CA GLU A 42 -12.26 11.54 0.45
C GLU A 42 -12.71 10.16 0.87
N ALA A 43 -13.34 9.40 -0.02
CA ALA A 43 -13.78 8.04 0.30
C ALA A 43 -12.57 7.14 0.60
N ASN A 44 -11.49 7.29 -0.17
CA ASN A 44 -10.26 6.54 0.07
C ASN A 44 -9.56 6.99 1.35
N GLN A 45 -9.62 8.30 1.67
CA GLN A 45 -9.10 8.81 2.94
C GLN A 45 -9.83 8.18 4.13
N GLU A 46 -11.16 8.10 4.04
CA GLU A 46 -11.96 7.48 5.09
C GLU A 46 -11.64 6.00 5.23
N LEU A 47 -11.48 5.31 4.11
CA LEU A 47 -11.10 3.89 4.12
C LEU A 47 -9.77 3.70 4.84
N MET A 48 -8.76 4.49 4.50
CA MET A 48 -7.45 4.41 5.15
C MET A 48 -7.55 4.72 6.65
N ARG A 49 -8.30 5.75 7.02
CA ARG A 49 -8.50 6.11 8.43
C ARG A 49 -9.20 5.00 9.21
N SER A 50 -10.06 4.22 8.55
CA SER A 50 -10.73 3.10 9.22
C SER A 50 -9.75 2.01 9.67
N PHE A 51 -8.56 1.97 9.10
CA PHE A 51 -7.48 1.03 9.46
C PHE A 51 -6.37 1.69 10.29
N LYS A 52 -6.57 2.92 10.77
CA LYS A 52 -5.51 3.69 11.43
C LYS A 52 -4.87 2.98 12.63
N ASP A 53 -5.67 2.26 13.41
CA ASP A 53 -5.17 1.59 14.61
C ASP A 53 -4.22 0.43 14.28
N VAL A 54 -4.35 -0.12 13.08
CA VAL A 54 -3.46 -1.17 12.57
C VAL A 54 -2.27 -0.55 11.83
N LEU A 55 -2.52 0.48 11.03
CA LEU A 55 -1.49 1.07 10.16
C LEU A 55 -0.48 1.93 10.91
N LYS A 56 -0.95 2.77 11.84
CA LYS A 56 -0.05 3.69 12.55
C LYS A 56 1.11 3.00 13.26
N PRO A 57 0.90 1.92 14.03
CA PRO A 57 2.03 1.24 14.67
C PRO A 57 3.04 0.68 13.68
N LYS A 58 2.60 0.26 12.51
CA LYS A 58 3.47 -0.32 11.48
C LYS A 58 4.16 0.75 10.63
N CYS A 59 3.65 1.99 10.66
CA CYS A 59 4.12 3.09 9.82
C CYS A 59 4.77 4.21 10.63
N GLY A 60 5.31 3.91 11.80
CA GLY A 60 6.01 4.90 12.61
C GLY A 60 5.11 5.88 13.35
N GLY A 61 3.87 5.51 13.60
CA GLY A 61 2.92 6.34 14.35
C GLY A 61 2.08 7.29 13.50
N GLN A 62 2.21 7.23 12.17
CA GLN A 62 1.50 8.11 11.25
C GLN A 62 0.89 7.32 10.11
N LEU A 63 -0.19 7.84 9.51
CA LEU A 63 -0.66 7.36 8.23
C LEU A 63 0.23 7.96 7.14
N ARG A 64 0.82 7.12 6.31
CA ARG A 64 1.78 7.53 5.27
C ARG A 64 1.42 6.90 3.95
N VAL A 65 1.97 7.46 2.88
CA VAL A 65 1.88 6.87 1.54
C VAL A 65 3.29 6.76 0.95
N PRO A 66 3.59 5.73 0.16
CA PRO A 66 2.71 4.61 -0.14
C PRO A 66 2.59 3.65 1.05
N THR A 67 1.44 3.01 1.19
CA THR A 67 1.23 1.97 2.20
C THR A 67 0.54 0.78 1.52
N PHE A 68 1.11 -0.40 1.73
CA PHE A 68 0.56 -1.66 1.23
C PHE A 68 -0.06 -2.41 2.39
N PHE A 69 -1.29 -2.88 2.23
CA PHE A 69 -2.07 -3.42 3.34
C PHE A 69 -2.82 -4.68 2.94
N ASN A 70 -2.79 -5.69 3.81
CA ASN A 70 -3.58 -6.90 3.65
C ASN A 70 -4.82 -6.81 4.54
N THR A 71 -5.99 -6.75 3.93
CA THR A 71 -7.26 -6.57 4.66
C THR A 71 -7.64 -7.78 5.50
N GLU A 72 -7.11 -8.95 5.19
CA GLU A 72 -7.42 -10.20 5.91
C GLU A 72 -6.51 -10.40 7.11
N THR A 73 -5.20 -10.29 6.93
CA THR A 73 -4.23 -10.51 8.01
C THR A 73 -3.94 -9.26 8.83
N LYS A 74 -4.32 -8.08 8.30
CA LYS A 74 -4.00 -6.78 8.87
C LYS A 74 -2.50 -6.48 8.87
N ASP A 75 -1.72 -7.17 8.05
CA ASP A 75 -0.31 -6.86 7.86
C ASP A 75 -0.14 -5.68 6.92
N ALA A 76 0.96 -4.93 7.07
CA ALA A 76 1.20 -3.74 6.28
C ALA A 76 2.70 -3.54 6.01
N LEU A 77 2.98 -2.90 4.87
CA LEU A 77 4.32 -2.47 4.48
C LEU A 77 4.22 -0.99 4.12
N CYS A 78 5.02 -0.15 4.77
CA CYS A 78 4.90 1.30 4.66
C CYS A 78 6.11 1.90 3.97
N GLY A 79 5.86 2.89 3.11
CA GLY A 79 6.89 3.69 2.51
C GLY A 79 7.46 3.13 1.22
N GLU A 80 8.42 3.87 0.69
CA GLU A 80 9.16 3.44 -0.51
C GLU A 80 10.16 2.36 -0.14
N VAL A 81 10.07 1.21 -0.82
CA VAL A 81 10.97 0.07 -0.57
C VAL A 81 11.46 -0.49 -1.90
N GLU A 82 12.58 -1.21 -1.86
CA GLU A 82 13.10 -1.88 -3.04
C GLU A 82 12.14 -2.97 -3.53
N TYR A 83 12.20 -3.27 -4.82
CA TYR A 83 11.31 -4.25 -5.46
C TYR A 83 11.32 -5.59 -4.73
N GLU A 84 12.51 -6.10 -4.38
CA GLU A 84 12.62 -7.41 -3.71
C GLU A 84 11.91 -7.42 -2.36
N LYS A 85 11.96 -6.32 -1.62
CA LYS A 85 11.27 -6.22 -0.33
C LYS A 85 9.75 -6.21 -0.52
N LEU A 86 9.26 -5.49 -1.51
CA LEU A 86 7.83 -5.48 -1.83
C LEU A 86 7.36 -6.88 -2.24
N LYS A 87 8.13 -7.55 -3.09
CA LYS A 87 7.83 -8.89 -3.58
C LYS A 87 7.80 -9.89 -2.43
N ASP A 88 8.82 -9.87 -1.56
CA ASP A 88 8.90 -10.77 -0.42
C ASP A 88 7.70 -10.59 0.51
N TRP A 89 7.33 -9.34 0.79
CA TRP A 89 6.16 -9.07 1.62
C TRP A 89 4.89 -9.58 0.97
N ALA A 90 4.68 -9.24 -0.31
CA ALA A 90 3.45 -9.57 -1.02
C ALA A 90 3.24 -11.08 -1.18
N LEU A 91 4.31 -11.82 -1.43
CA LEU A 91 4.22 -13.27 -1.62
C LEU A 91 3.95 -14.04 -0.31
N LYS A 92 4.14 -13.39 0.83
CA LYS A 92 3.80 -13.97 2.15
C LYS A 92 2.35 -13.75 2.52
N GLN A 93 1.62 -12.98 1.75
CA GLN A 93 0.21 -12.65 2.04
C GLN A 93 -0.80 -13.68 1.40
#